data_36870fde6bd4f9047c0d1420211f08f5
#
_entry.id   36870fde6bd4f9047c0d1420211f08f5
#
_cell.length_a   1.000
_cell.length_b   1.000
_cell.length_c   1.000
_cell.angle_alpha   90.00
_cell.angle_beta   90.00
_cell.angle_gamma   90.00
#
_symmetry.space_group_name_H-M   'P 1'
#
loop_
_entity.id
_entity.type
_entity.pdbx_description
1 polymer ?
#
loop_
_entity_poly.entity_id
_entity_poly.type
_entity_poly.pdbx_seq_one_letter_code
_entity_poly.pdbx_strand_id
1 'polypeptide(L)'
;MYWYFVRAGPIAAVKEMVGLLRRGTKWNVFGITTHEKFELDGGLTHFLEARMDSSFGTTPLAMQSAIRLMERGLLNPEKIISHRFALKDIHQAVEVMGQPGRNKVMINC
;
A
#
# COMPACT_ATOMS: atom_id res chain seq x y z
N MET A 1 10.62 12.77 13.74
CA MET A 1 9.27 12.36 13.28
C MET A 1 9.43 11.15 12.38
N TYR A 2 8.74 10.05 12.68
CA TYR A 2 8.83 8.80 11.93
C TYR A 2 7.52 8.56 11.19
N TRP A 3 7.61 8.23 9.89
CA TRP A 3 6.48 7.84 9.06
C TRP A 3 6.60 6.39 8.66
N TYR A 4 5.56 5.62 8.87
CA TYR A 4 5.46 4.25 8.42
C TYR A 4 4.25 4.07 7.54
N PHE A 5 4.40 3.30 6.47
CA PHE A 5 3.32 2.97 5.55
C PHE A 5 3.09 1.46 5.56
N VAL A 6 1.95 1.04 6.08
CA VAL A 6 1.53 -0.36 6.02
C VAL A 6 0.82 -0.59 4.69
N ARG A 7 1.51 -1.18 3.76
CA ARG A 7 1.05 -1.37 2.37
C ARG A 7 0.50 -2.76 2.10
N ALA A 8 0.82 -3.74 2.94
CA ALA A 8 0.51 -5.13 2.71
C ALA A 8 -0.76 -5.57 3.46
N GLY A 9 -1.50 -6.49 2.84
CA GLY A 9 -2.70 -7.06 3.39
C GLY A 9 -2.59 -7.96 4.62
N PRO A 10 -1.45 -8.65 4.94
CA PRO A 10 -1.42 -9.50 6.12
C PRO A 10 -1.46 -8.69 7.41
N ILE A 11 -2.35 -9.05 8.31
CA ILE A 11 -2.46 -8.48 9.65
C ILE A 11 -1.13 -8.57 10.43
N ALA A 12 -0.30 -9.56 10.12
CA ALA A 12 1.03 -9.71 10.69
C ALA A 12 1.89 -8.44 10.54
N ALA A 13 1.85 -7.81 9.36
CA ALA A 13 2.59 -6.57 9.10
C ALA A 13 2.08 -5.40 9.97
N VAL A 14 0.78 -5.34 10.25
CA VAL A 14 0.20 -4.34 11.15
C VAL A 14 0.64 -4.59 12.59
N LYS A 15 0.65 -5.85 13.02
CA LYS A 15 1.11 -6.24 14.37
C LYS A 15 2.60 -5.94 14.58
N GLU A 16 3.43 -6.21 13.59
CA GLU A 16 4.85 -5.84 13.63
C GLU A 16 5.02 -4.32 13.74
N MET A 17 4.21 -3.56 13.00
CA MET A 17 4.22 -2.10 13.05
C MET A 17 3.93 -1.55 14.45
N VAL A 18 3.00 -2.15 15.19
CA VAL A 18 2.70 -1.76 16.58
C VAL A 18 3.94 -1.89 17.45
N GLY A 19 4.75 -2.93 17.26
CA GLY A 19 6.02 -3.12 17.97
C GLY A 19 7.12 -2.11 17.61
N LEU A 20 6.97 -1.39 16.49
CA LEU A 20 7.92 -0.37 16.04
C LEU A 20 7.53 1.06 16.44
N LEU A 21 6.41 1.23 17.12
CA LEU A 21 5.94 2.55 17.53
C LEU A 21 6.96 3.24 18.45
N ARG A 22 7.21 4.50 18.16
CA ARG A 22 8.08 5.39 18.94
C ARG A 22 7.38 6.72 19.12
N ARG A 23 7.88 7.55 20.03
CA ARG A 23 7.31 8.87 20.28
C ARG A 23 7.19 9.71 19.01
N GLY A 24 6.00 10.24 18.75
CA GLY A 24 5.68 11.03 17.56
C GLY A 24 5.58 10.22 16.28
N THR A 25 5.44 8.89 16.35
CA THR A 25 5.22 8.05 15.16
C THR A 25 3.89 8.39 14.51
N LYS A 26 3.95 8.61 13.19
CA LYS A 26 2.77 8.65 12.32
C LYS A 26 2.79 7.43 11.41
N TRP A 27 1.69 6.71 11.34
CA TRP A 27 1.56 5.54 10.49
C TRP A 27 0.27 5.56 9.69
N ASN A 28 0.36 5.13 8.45
CA ASN A 28 -0.78 5.10 7.55
C ASN A 28 -1.09 3.66 7.16
N VAL A 29 -2.32 3.24 7.40
CA VAL A 29 -2.84 1.95 6.93
C VAL A 29 -3.37 2.16 5.52
N PHE A 30 -2.58 1.78 4.54
CA PHE A 30 -2.89 1.94 3.11
C PHE A 30 -3.42 0.65 2.47
N GLY A 31 -3.00 -0.51 2.96
CA GLY A 31 -3.47 -1.81 2.49
C GLY A 31 -4.75 -2.25 3.20
N ILE A 32 -5.55 -3.07 2.53
CA ILE A 32 -6.75 -3.66 3.11
C ILE A 32 -6.37 -4.93 3.87
N THR A 33 -6.70 -4.96 5.16
CA THR A 33 -6.72 -6.16 5.99
C THR A 33 -8.19 -6.54 6.18
N THR A 34 -8.71 -7.40 5.31
CA THR A 34 -10.12 -7.80 5.39
C THR A 34 -10.33 -8.80 6.52
N HIS A 35 -11.39 -8.57 7.32
CA HIS A 35 -11.91 -9.50 8.33
C HIS A 35 -11.03 -9.80 9.55
N GLU A 36 -9.88 -9.18 9.68
CA GLU A 36 -9.00 -9.37 10.82
C GLU A 36 -8.95 -8.14 11.73
N LYS A 37 -8.83 -8.38 13.02
CA LYS A 37 -8.69 -7.32 14.04
C LYS A 37 -7.27 -7.31 14.57
N PHE A 38 -6.79 -6.15 14.92
CA PHE A 38 -5.56 -5.99 15.71
C PHE A 38 -5.85 -5.11 16.93
N GLU A 39 -5.10 -5.36 17.99
CA GLU A 39 -5.23 -4.62 19.22
C GLU A 39 -4.18 -3.52 19.28
N LEU A 40 -4.60 -2.35 19.71
CA LEU A 40 -3.74 -1.22 20.05
C LEU A 40 -3.84 -0.95 21.54
N ASP A 41 -2.69 -0.91 22.22
CA ASP A 41 -2.62 -0.43 23.57
C ASP A 41 -2.85 1.09 23.59
N GLY A 42 -4.00 1.50 24.14
CA GLY A 42 -4.39 2.91 24.23
C GLY A 42 -3.45 3.72 25.12
N GLY A 43 -2.92 3.14 26.19
CA GLY A 43 -1.93 3.79 27.06
C GLY A 43 -0.63 4.03 26.30
N LEU A 44 -0.12 3.00 25.62
CA LEU A 44 1.09 3.12 24.84
C LEU A 44 0.95 4.18 23.73
N THR A 45 -0.15 4.17 22.98
CA THR A 45 -0.38 5.15 21.91
C THR A 45 -0.48 6.58 22.45
N HIS A 46 -1.11 6.76 23.63
CA HIS A 46 -1.19 8.05 24.30
C HIS A 46 0.20 8.58 24.70
N PHE A 47 0.98 7.78 25.43
CA PHE A 47 2.31 8.20 25.90
C PHE A 47 3.32 8.41 24.78
N LEU A 48 3.16 7.69 23.68
CA LEU A 48 4.01 7.86 22.48
C LEU A 48 3.53 9.00 21.58
N GLU A 49 2.39 9.62 21.85
CA GLU A 49 1.78 10.62 20.96
C GLU A 49 1.66 10.07 19.52
N ALA A 50 1.35 8.76 19.41
CA ALA A 50 1.29 8.08 18.13
C ALA A 50 -0.01 8.42 17.39
N ARG A 51 0.08 8.57 16.07
CA ARG A 51 -1.06 8.87 15.22
C ARG A 51 -1.22 7.82 14.14
N MET A 52 -2.42 7.27 14.03
CA MET A 52 -2.82 6.37 12.96
C MET A 52 -3.77 7.08 11.99
N ASP A 53 -3.43 7.03 10.73
CA ASP A 53 -4.26 7.49 9.63
C ASP A 53 -4.58 6.33 8.69
N SER A 54 -5.63 6.44 7.91
CA SER A 54 -5.99 5.47 6.87
C SER A 54 -6.35 6.20 5.58
N SER A 55 -6.15 5.54 4.45
CA SER A 55 -6.51 6.08 3.14
C SER A 55 -7.21 5.01 2.33
N PHE A 56 -8.29 5.40 1.67
CA PHE A 56 -9.01 4.53 0.75
C PHE A 56 -9.44 5.28 -0.50
N GLY A 57 -9.27 4.62 -1.64
CA GLY A 57 -9.64 5.18 -2.94
C GLY A 57 -8.67 6.23 -3.46
N THR A 58 -9.10 6.91 -4.50
CA THR A 58 -8.38 8.02 -5.11
C THR A 58 -9.39 9.06 -5.62
N THR A 59 -8.91 10.27 -5.91
CA THR A 59 -9.70 11.33 -6.52
C THR A 59 -9.21 11.60 -7.94
N PRO A 60 -10.05 12.18 -8.84
CA PRO A 60 -9.60 12.57 -10.16
C PRO A 60 -8.38 13.50 -10.13
N LEU A 61 -8.32 14.40 -9.15
CA LEU A 61 -7.19 15.32 -8.99
C LEU A 61 -5.90 14.58 -8.59
N ALA A 62 -5.99 13.61 -7.69
CA ALA A 62 -4.84 12.78 -7.31
C ALA A 62 -4.34 11.93 -8.50
N MET A 63 -5.26 11.40 -9.31
CA MET A 63 -4.92 10.66 -10.52
C MET A 63 -4.19 11.55 -11.54
N GLN A 64 -4.71 12.74 -11.81
CA GLN A 64 -4.03 13.71 -12.68
C GLN A 64 -2.64 14.08 -12.17
N SER A 65 -2.49 14.24 -10.86
CA SER A 65 -1.19 14.54 -10.26
C SER A 65 -0.20 13.39 -10.46
N ALA A 66 -0.65 12.14 -10.32
CA ALA A 66 0.19 10.97 -10.59
C ALA A 66 0.63 10.91 -12.06
N ILE A 67 -0.28 11.17 -13.01
CA ILE A 67 0.03 11.23 -14.45
C ILE A 67 1.10 12.29 -14.73
N ARG A 68 0.93 13.50 -14.20
CA ARG A 68 1.92 14.59 -14.36
C ARG A 68 3.30 14.22 -13.81
N LEU A 69 3.36 13.48 -12.72
CA LEU A 69 4.65 12.99 -12.17
C LEU A 69 5.31 11.98 -13.11
N MET A 70 4.51 11.12 -13.76
CA MET A 70 5.02 10.19 -14.77
C MET A 70 5.51 10.92 -16.02
N GLU A 71 4.74 11.86 -16.56
CA GLU A 71 5.10 12.68 -17.72
C GLU A 71 6.39 13.48 -17.51
N ARG A 72 6.63 13.95 -16.28
CA ARG A 72 7.85 14.68 -15.90
C ARG A 72 9.03 13.76 -15.57
N GLY A 73 8.86 12.44 -15.69
CA GLY A 73 9.91 11.48 -15.36
C GLY A 73 10.25 11.37 -13.87
N LEU A 74 9.45 11.98 -12.99
CA LEU A 74 9.65 11.93 -11.54
C LEU A 74 9.13 10.62 -10.93
N LEU A 75 8.22 9.95 -11.63
CA LEU A 75 7.73 8.61 -11.31
C LEU A 75 7.91 7.72 -12.53
N ASN A 76 8.66 6.63 -12.39
CA ASN A 76 8.82 5.65 -13.45
C ASN A 76 7.90 4.45 -13.20
N PRO A 77 6.79 4.30 -13.96
CA PRO A 77 5.85 3.20 -13.76
C PRO A 77 6.46 1.83 -14.12
N GLU A 78 7.46 1.78 -14.99
CA GLU A 78 8.13 0.54 -15.38
C GLU A 78 8.80 -0.17 -14.19
N LYS A 79 9.21 0.57 -13.18
CA LYS A 79 9.80 -0.01 -11.96
C LYS A 79 8.80 -0.75 -11.07
N ILE A 80 7.50 -0.52 -11.27
CA ILE A 80 6.45 -1.15 -10.48
C ILE A 80 5.63 -2.17 -11.27
N ILE A 81 5.74 -2.18 -12.60
CA ILE A 81 5.11 -3.18 -13.46
C ILE A 81 6.01 -4.42 -13.49
N SER A 82 5.50 -5.53 -12.96
CA SER A 82 6.24 -6.79 -12.92
C SER A 82 5.91 -7.72 -14.09
N HIS A 83 4.68 -7.62 -14.62
CA HIS A 83 4.21 -8.50 -15.68
C HIS A 83 3.33 -7.72 -16.67
N ARG A 84 3.40 -8.11 -17.93
CA ARG A 84 2.57 -7.56 -19.00
C ARG A 84 1.92 -8.69 -19.78
N PHE A 85 0.63 -8.59 -20.02
CA PHE A 85 -0.15 -9.55 -20.78
C PHE A 85 -0.96 -8.85 -21.86
N ALA A 86 -1.23 -9.53 -22.96
CA ALA A 86 -2.25 -9.10 -23.89
C ALA A 86 -3.64 -9.41 -23.32
N LEU A 87 -4.68 -8.72 -23.77
CA LEU A 87 -6.04 -8.93 -23.30
C LEU A 87 -6.52 -10.39 -23.46
N LYS A 88 -6.11 -11.06 -24.53
CA LYS A 88 -6.41 -12.48 -24.77
C LYS A 88 -5.89 -13.43 -23.68
N ASP A 89 -4.86 -13.02 -22.94
CA ASP A 89 -4.18 -13.82 -21.92
C ASP A 89 -4.63 -13.42 -20.50
N ILE A 90 -5.81 -12.80 -20.37
CA ILE A 90 -6.34 -12.26 -19.10
C ILE A 90 -6.40 -13.32 -17.99
N HIS A 91 -6.71 -14.57 -18.31
CA HIS A 91 -6.76 -15.65 -17.32
C HIS A 91 -5.38 -15.89 -16.67
N GLN A 92 -4.32 -15.90 -17.46
CA GLN A 92 -2.95 -16.04 -16.95
C GLN A 92 -2.56 -14.84 -16.09
N ALA A 93 -2.96 -13.63 -16.49
CA ALA A 93 -2.73 -12.43 -15.71
C ALA A 93 -3.38 -12.50 -14.33
N VAL A 94 -4.62 -13.01 -14.24
CA VAL A 94 -5.33 -13.20 -12.97
C VAL A 94 -4.64 -14.26 -12.11
N GLU A 95 -4.18 -15.36 -12.68
CA GLU A 95 -3.42 -16.40 -11.95
C GLU A 95 -2.14 -15.82 -11.35
N VAL A 96 -1.38 -15.04 -12.11
CA VAL A 96 -0.16 -14.37 -11.63
C VAL A 96 -0.46 -13.40 -10.50
N MET A 97 -1.64 -12.77 -10.48
CA MET A 97 -2.03 -11.89 -9.36
C MET A 97 -2.10 -12.60 -8.01
N GLY A 98 -2.31 -13.92 -7.99
CA GLY A 98 -2.29 -14.73 -6.77
C GLY A 98 -0.91 -15.18 -6.32
N GLN A 99 0.14 -15.00 -7.12
CA GLN A 99 1.48 -15.51 -6.85
C GLN A 99 2.35 -14.54 -6.06
N PRO A 100 3.31 -15.03 -5.27
CA PRO A 100 4.31 -14.17 -4.62
C PRO A 100 5.28 -13.57 -5.65
N GLY A 101 5.91 -12.45 -5.27
CA GLY A 101 6.93 -11.79 -6.11
C GLY A 101 6.37 -10.88 -7.22
N ARG A 102 5.05 -10.77 -7.34
CA ARG A 102 4.41 -9.83 -8.26
C ARG A 102 4.27 -8.42 -7.66
N ASN A 103 4.33 -7.41 -8.53
CA ASN A 103 3.92 -6.04 -8.23
C ASN A 103 2.66 -5.69 -9.01
N LYS A 104 2.75 -4.81 -10.00
CA LYS A 104 1.63 -4.49 -10.88
C LYS A 104 1.62 -5.39 -12.11
N VAL A 105 0.47 -5.96 -12.39
CA VAL A 105 0.21 -6.72 -13.61
C VAL A 105 -0.54 -5.81 -14.57
N MET A 106 0.03 -5.58 -15.74
CA MET A 106 -0.54 -4.70 -16.78
C MET A 106 -1.16 -5.55 -17.90
N ILE A 107 -2.35 -5.15 -18.32
CA ILE A 107 -3.01 -5.69 -19.53
C ILE A 107 -2.90 -4.65 -20.63
N ASN A 108 -2.34 -5.06 -21.76
CA ASN A 108 -2.29 -4.24 -22.97
C ASN A 108 -3.52 -4.59 -23.83
N CYS A 109 -4.29 -3.59 -24.18
CA CYS A 109 -5.44 -3.67 -25.07
C CYS A 109 -5.04 -3.34 -26.50
#